data_e415bd4e6a2edfe3437ba8cb1eabbbcc
#
_entry.id   e415bd4e6a2edfe3437ba8cb1eabbbcc
#
_cell.length_a   1.000
_cell.length_b   1.000
_cell.length_c   1.000
_cell.angle_alpha   90.00
_cell.angle_beta   90.00
_cell.angle_gamma   90.00
#
_symmetry.space_group_name_H-M   'P 1'
#
loop_
_entity.id
_entity.type
_entity.pdbx_description
1 polymer ?
#
loop_
_entity_poly.entity_id
_entity_poly.type
_entity_poly.pdbx_seq_one_letter_code
_entity_poly.pdbx_strand_id
1 'polypeptide(L)'
;MAETKRKKETRTRNWTCIVYPESAPENWVDILNDMHIEFIISPLHDQDKNATGELKKPHWHVLLMFGGVKSYDQVKEVTDQINSPRPERCHNAKAMVRYMAHLDNPDKAHYKIEDIRAYGGVDLQELLRPTSSERYSIIREMIDYVRNEHIIELQDLIDYAISERYDDWFPLLCDSCTYVINQYIKSIRHRVKPKVDMETGEIQE
;
A
#
# COMPACT_ATOMS: atom_id res chain seq x y z
N MET A 1 -6.03 -25.21 44.85
CA MET A 1 -6.82 -24.33 43.95
C MET A 1 -5.86 -23.78 42.91
N ALA A 2 -6.01 -24.21 41.65
CA ALA A 2 -5.15 -23.75 40.57
C ALA A 2 -5.63 -22.36 40.13
N GLU A 3 -4.80 -21.34 40.29
CA GLU A 3 -5.02 -20.02 39.73
C GLU A 3 -4.98 -20.12 38.20
N THR A 4 -6.17 -20.03 37.60
CA THR A 4 -6.30 -19.90 36.14
C THR A 4 -5.74 -18.53 35.78
N LYS A 5 -4.50 -18.45 35.28
CA LYS A 5 -3.93 -17.23 34.68
C LYS A 5 -4.89 -16.73 33.60
N ARG A 6 -5.65 -15.67 33.90
CA ARG A 6 -6.46 -14.96 32.91
C ARG A 6 -5.54 -14.57 31.76
N LYS A 7 -5.78 -15.16 30.58
CA LYS A 7 -5.09 -14.79 29.35
C LYS A 7 -5.33 -13.30 29.13
N LYS A 8 -4.28 -12.47 29.13
CA LYS A 8 -4.37 -11.02 28.99
C LYS A 8 -5.11 -10.74 27.69
N GLU A 9 -6.31 -10.17 27.77
CA GLU A 9 -7.13 -9.83 26.61
C GLU A 9 -6.35 -8.81 25.76
N THR A 10 -6.02 -9.18 24.53
CA THR A 10 -5.22 -8.33 23.64
C THR A 10 -6.17 -7.38 22.93
N ARG A 11 -6.06 -6.09 23.21
CA ARG A 11 -6.84 -5.00 22.62
C ARG A 11 -6.05 -4.32 21.51
N THR A 12 -6.72 -3.89 20.46
CA THR A 12 -6.12 -3.11 19.36
C THR A 12 -7.11 -2.05 18.87
N ARG A 13 -6.59 -1.07 18.10
CA ARG A 13 -7.43 -0.06 17.44
C ARG A 13 -7.96 -0.55 16.10
N ASN A 14 -7.19 -1.39 15.41
CA ASN A 14 -7.49 -1.82 14.05
C ASN A 14 -7.97 -3.26 14.03
N TRP A 15 -9.08 -3.47 13.37
CA TRP A 15 -9.71 -4.77 13.22
C TRP A 15 -10.14 -4.98 11.78
N THR A 16 -10.19 -6.21 11.33
CA THR A 16 -10.71 -6.56 10.01
C THR A 16 -11.85 -7.55 10.15
N CYS A 17 -12.78 -7.50 9.23
CA CYS A 17 -13.84 -8.49 9.11
C CYS A 17 -14.19 -8.70 7.63
N ILE A 18 -14.96 -9.76 7.38
CA ILE A 18 -15.46 -10.09 6.04
C ILE A 18 -16.97 -9.84 6.04
N VAL A 19 -17.45 -9.20 4.97
CA VAL A 19 -18.88 -8.97 4.76
C VAL A 19 -19.31 -9.68 3.49
N TYR A 20 -20.34 -10.50 3.58
CA TYR A 20 -20.89 -11.23 2.43
C TYR A 20 -22.16 -10.55 1.92
N PRO A 21 -22.26 -10.29 0.59
CA PRO A 21 -23.47 -9.68 0.01
C PRO A 21 -24.77 -10.43 0.35
N GLU A 22 -24.68 -11.75 0.44
CA GLU A 22 -25.84 -12.63 0.69
C GLU A 22 -26.43 -12.53 2.11
N SER A 23 -25.64 -12.05 3.08
CA SER A 23 -26.07 -12.03 4.50
C SER A 23 -26.06 -10.63 5.12
N ALA A 24 -25.35 -9.68 4.54
CA ALA A 24 -25.29 -8.32 5.05
C ALA A 24 -26.65 -7.59 4.86
N PRO A 25 -27.06 -6.74 5.79
CA PRO A 25 -28.16 -5.81 5.55
C PRO A 25 -27.87 -4.92 4.34
N GLU A 26 -28.87 -4.53 3.57
CA GLU A 26 -28.68 -3.64 2.41
C GLU A 26 -27.99 -2.32 2.79
N ASN A 27 -28.27 -1.81 3.97
CA ASN A 27 -27.73 -0.55 4.50
C ASN A 27 -26.52 -0.75 5.44
N TRP A 28 -25.77 -1.86 5.33
CA TRP A 28 -24.66 -2.17 6.24
C TRP A 28 -23.58 -1.10 6.31
N VAL A 29 -23.35 -0.38 5.20
CA VAL A 29 -22.39 0.73 5.15
C VAL A 29 -22.88 1.91 5.99
N ASP A 30 -24.18 2.22 5.90
CA ASP A 30 -24.79 3.30 6.68
C ASP A 30 -24.76 2.97 8.18
N ILE A 31 -25.00 1.70 8.55
CA ILE A 31 -24.87 1.25 9.94
C ILE A 31 -23.48 1.55 10.51
N LEU A 32 -22.41 1.28 9.76
CA LEU A 32 -21.04 1.61 10.21
C LEU A 32 -20.79 3.12 10.25
N ASN A 33 -21.31 3.88 9.28
CA ASN A 33 -21.20 5.33 9.25
C ASN A 33 -21.88 5.99 10.46
N ASP A 34 -23.07 5.52 10.82
CA ASP A 34 -23.83 6.05 11.96
C ASP A 34 -23.12 5.80 13.31
N MET A 35 -22.26 4.79 13.36
CA MET A 35 -21.40 4.54 14.53
C MET A 35 -20.19 5.49 14.61
N HIS A 36 -19.98 6.35 13.62
CA HIS A 36 -18.84 7.26 13.52
C HIS A 36 -17.48 6.54 13.64
N ILE A 37 -17.40 5.36 13.04
CA ILE A 37 -16.15 4.57 12.96
C ILE A 37 -15.45 4.92 11.65
N GLU A 38 -14.15 5.11 11.70
CA GLU A 38 -13.32 5.16 10.50
C GLU A 38 -13.19 3.75 9.92
N PHE A 39 -13.50 3.56 8.64
CA PHE A 39 -13.37 2.25 8.01
C PHE A 39 -13.08 2.32 6.52
N ILE A 40 -12.52 1.21 6.01
CA ILE A 40 -12.19 1.02 4.60
C ILE A 40 -12.85 -0.27 4.13
N ILE A 41 -13.39 -0.25 2.91
CA ILE A 41 -14.02 -1.39 2.25
C ILE A 41 -13.22 -1.72 0.99
N SER A 42 -12.88 -2.98 0.79
CA SER A 42 -12.26 -3.47 -0.44
C SER A 42 -13.21 -3.39 -1.64
N PRO A 43 -12.72 -3.51 -2.88
CA PRO A 43 -13.53 -3.99 -3.99
C PRO A 43 -14.22 -5.31 -3.63
N LEU A 44 -15.29 -5.67 -4.34
CA LEU A 44 -15.91 -6.98 -4.15
C LEU A 44 -14.95 -8.08 -4.67
N HIS A 45 -14.52 -8.95 -3.77
CA HIS A 45 -13.70 -10.10 -4.10
C HIS A 45 -14.60 -11.25 -4.61
N ASP A 46 -14.84 -11.28 -5.90
CA ASP A 46 -15.68 -12.27 -6.60
C ASP A 46 -14.88 -13.25 -7.47
N GLN A 47 -13.57 -13.00 -7.65
CA GLN A 47 -12.68 -13.84 -8.47
C GLN A 47 -11.67 -14.63 -7.62
N ASP A 48 -11.72 -14.53 -6.31
CA ASP A 48 -10.82 -15.22 -5.40
C ASP A 48 -11.06 -16.74 -5.44
N LYS A 49 -9.95 -17.51 -5.45
CA LYS A 49 -9.98 -18.96 -5.40
C LYS A 49 -9.50 -19.49 -4.05
N ASN A 50 -10.04 -20.62 -3.63
CA ASN A 50 -9.54 -21.38 -2.50
C ASN A 50 -8.32 -22.24 -2.92
N ALA A 51 -7.74 -22.97 -1.98
CA ALA A 51 -6.61 -23.87 -2.24
C ALA A 51 -6.91 -25.02 -3.22
N THR A 52 -8.20 -25.35 -3.43
CA THR A 52 -8.65 -26.37 -4.39
C THR A 52 -8.93 -25.81 -5.78
N GLY A 53 -8.80 -24.48 -5.98
CA GLY A 53 -9.04 -23.79 -7.25
C GLY A 53 -10.50 -23.38 -7.49
N GLU A 54 -11.42 -23.67 -6.56
CA GLU A 54 -12.82 -23.26 -6.63
C GLU A 54 -12.96 -21.78 -6.24
N LEU A 55 -13.93 -21.08 -6.85
CA LEU A 55 -14.24 -19.71 -6.49
C LEU A 55 -14.76 -19.62 -5.05
N LYS A 56 -14.23 -18.67 -4.31
CA LYS A 56 -14.78 -18.29 -3.00
C LYS A 56 -16.09 -17.55 -3.17
N LYS A 57 -16.93 -17.57 -2.13
CA LYS A 57 -18.11 -16.71 -2.09
C LYS A 57 -17.68 -15.24 -2.25
N PRO A 58 -18.39 -14.43 -3.05
CA PRO A 58 -18.15 -13.01 -3.14
C PRO A 58 -18.19 -12.37 -1.76
N HIS A 59 -17.22 -11.52 -1.46
CA HIS A 59 -17.10 -10.87 -0.16
C HIS A 59 -16.32 -9.56 -0.24
N TRP A 60 -16.56 -8.68 0.73
CA TRP A 60 -15.73 -7.52 0.99
C TRP A 60 -14.86 -7.76 2.21
N HIS A 61 -13.63 -7.29 2.16
CA HIS A 61 -12.81 -7.05 3.35
C HIS A 61 -13.11 -5.67 3.89
N VAL A 62 -13.32 -5.57 5.20
CA VAL A 62 -13.55 -4.30 5.88
C VAL A 62 -12.49 -4.12 6.95
N LEU A 63 -11.79 -2.99 6.92
CA LEU A 63 -10.86 -2.55 7.95
C LEU A 63 -11.57 -1.52 8.81
N LEU A 64 -11.78 -1.84 10.09
CA LEU A 64 -12.35 -0.94 11.10
C LEU A 64 -11.21 -0.30 11.89
N MET A 65 -11.20 1.03 12.00
CA MET A 65 -10.18 1.80 12.72
C MET A 65 -10.85 2.63 13.81
N PHE A 66 -10.60 2.25 15.05
CA PHE A 66 -11.19 2.90 16.21
C PHE A 66 -10.25 3.95 16.80
N GLY A 67 -10.79 5.06 17.26
CA GLY A 67 -10.02 6.11 17.96
C GLY A 67 -9.33 5.61 19.26
N GLY A 68 -9.84 4.52 19.88
CA GLY A 68 -9.27 3.85 21.05
C GLY A 68 -9.15 2.35 20.86
N VAL A 69 -8.37 1.67 21.70
CA VAL A 69 -8.25 0.21 21.67
C VAL A 69 -9.56 -0.47 22.06
N LYS A 70 -9.96 -1.49 21.29
CA LYS A 70 -11.17 -2.31 21.52
C LYS A 70 -10.79 -3.76 21.83
N SER A 71 -11.64 -4.40 22.63
CA SER A 71 -11.60 -5.85 22.84
C SER A 71 -12.32 -6.58 21.70
N TYR A 72 -12.13 -7.89 21.62
CA TYR A 72 -12.84 -8.73 20.65
C TYR A 72 -14.37 -8.59 20.82
N ASP A 73 -14.89 -8.66 22.05
CA ASP A 73 -16.32 -8.60 22.30
C ASP A 73 -16.92 -7.27 21.87
N GLN A 74 -16.23 -6.14 22.16
CA GLN A 74 -16.69 -4.82 21.73
C GLN A 74 -16.74 -4.69 20.19
N VAL A 75 -15.80 -5.30 19.46
CA VAL A 75 -15.83 -5.28 17.99
C VAL A 75 -16.86 -6.26 17.46
N LYS A 76 -17.06 -7.39 18.14
CA LYS A 76 -18.08 -8.38 17.78
C LYS A 76 -19.49 -7.76 17.84
N GLU A 77 -19.78 -6.93 18.85
CA GLU A 77 -21.04 -6.18 18.94
C GLU A 77 -21.27 -5.26 17.72
N VAL A 78 -20.20 -4.66 17.18
CA VAL A 78 -20.27 -3.84 15.96
C VAL A 78 -20.50 -4.71 14.73
N THR A 79 -19.72 -5.77 14.56
CA THR A 79 -19.77 -6.64 13.37
C THR A 79 -21.04 -7.49 13.31
N ASP A 80 -21.69 -7.78 14.46
CA ASP A 80 -22.97 -8.47 14.50
C ASP A 80 -24.10 -7.64 13.87
N GLN A 81 -24.04 -6.32 13.95
CA GLN A 81 -25.06 -5.44 13.36
C GLN A 81 -25.04 -5.46 11.82
N ILE A 82 -23.93 -5.88 11.22
CA ILE A 82 -23.78 -6.03 9.77
C ILE A 82 -23.72 -7.49 9.34
N ASN A 83 -24.09 -8.41 10.22
CA ASN A 83 -24.05 -9.87 10.00
C ASN A 83 -22.67 -10.38 9.51
N SER A 84 -21.59 -9.72 9.91
CA SER A 84 -20.23 -10.18 9.62
C SER A 84 -19.86 -11.34 10.53
N PRO A 85 -19.14 -12.37 10.03
CA PRO A 85 -18.81 -13.54 10.82
C PRO A 85 -17.95 -13.19 12.04
N ARG A 86 -16.64 -13.37 11.93
CA ARG A 86 -15.71 -13.17 13.02
C ARG A 86 -14.77 -12.02 12.73
N PRO A 87 -14.70 -10.97 13.59
CA PRO A 87 -13.67 -9.96 13.45
C PRO A 87 -12.30 -10.50 13.83
N GLU A 88 -11.27 -10.03 13.16
CA GLU A 88 -9.88 -10.37 13.40
C GLU A 88 -9.06 -9.11 13.67
N ARG A 89 -8.00 -9.25 14.47
CA ARG A 89 -7.11 -8.13 14.76
C ARG A 89 -6.26 -7.78 13.54
N CYS A 90 -6.26 -6.51 13.17
CA CYS A 90 -5.37 -6.00 12.14
C CYS A 90 -4.12 -5.41 12.80
N HIS A 91 -2.97 -6.02 12.55
CA HIS A 91 -1.69 -5.57 13.08
C HIS A 91 -1.04 -4.47 12.22
N ASN A 92 -1.35 -4.44 10.93
CA ASN A 92 -0.79 -3.49 9.98
C ASN A 92 -1.88 -3.02 9.01
N ALA A 93 -2.39 -1.80 9.22
CA ALA A 93 -3.43 -1.22 8.38
C ALA A 93 -2.96 -1.01 6.93
N LYS A 94 -1.72 -0.56 6.72
CA LYS A 94 -1.15 -0.38 5.37
C LYS A 94 -1.10 -1.70 4.60
N ALA A 95 -0.60 -2.76 5.23
CA ALA A 95 -0.57 -4.08 4.60
C ALA A 95 -1.99 -4.61 4.31
N MET A 96 -2.96 -4.33 5.18
CA MET A 96 -4.35 -4.72 4.96
C MET A 96 -4.97 -3.98 3.77
N VAL A 97 -4.73 -2.68 3.62
CA VAL A 97 -5.23 -1.91 2.47
C VAL A 97 -4.61 -2.41 1.17
N ARG A 98 -3.31 -2.70 1.13
CA ARG A 98 -2.64 -3.30 -0.03
C ARG A 98 -3.21 -4.69 -0.37
N TYR A 99 -3.52 -5.48 0.67
CA TYR A 99 -4.17 -6.79 0.51
C TYR A 99 -5.59 -6.68 -0.07
N MET A 100 -6.33 -5.61 0.21
CA MET A 100 -7.67 -5.37 -0.35
C MET A 100 -7.69 -5.29 -1.89
N ALA A 101 -6.58 -4.89 -2.51
CA ALA A 101 -6.40 -4.92 -3.97
C ALA A 101 -5.45 -6.05 -4.44
N HIS A 102 -4.98 -6.90 -3.53
CA HIS A 102 -3.99 -7.97 -3.74
C HIS A 102 -2.66 -7.50 -4.36
N LEU A 103 -2.24 -6.27 -4.09
CA LEU A 103 -1.05 -5.65 -4.69
C LEU A 103 0.24 -6.46 -4.48
N ASP A 104 0.35 -7.15 -3.34
CA ASP A 104 1.52 -7.94 -2.96
C ASP A 104 1.33 -9.45 -3.19
N ASN A 105 0.28 -9.86 -3.90
CA ASN A 105 -0.09 -11.26 -4.10
C ASN A 105 -0.25 -11.58 -5.60
N PRO A 106 0.85 -11.80 -6.36
CA PRO A 106 0.79 -11.98 -7.81
C PRO A 106 -0.04 -13.20 -8.27
N ASP A 107 -0.21 -14.21 -7.40
CA ASP A 107 -0.97 -15.42 -7.69
C ASP A 107 -2.49 -15.26 -7.51
N LYS A 108 -2.95 -14.09 -7.04
CA LYS A 108 -4.37 -13.80 -6.81
C LYS A 108 -4.93 -12.89 -7.90
N ALA A 109 -6.25 -12.86 -8.03
CA ALA A 109 -6.94 -11.88 -8.83
C ALA A 109 -6.63 -10.46 -8.30
N HIS A 110 -6.18 -9.55 -9.16
CA HIS A 110 -5.92 -8.17 -8.80
C HIS A 110 -7.20 -7.34 -8.92
N TYR A 111 -7.42 -6.46 -7.96
CA TYR A 111 -8.54 -5.53 -7.94
C TYR A 111 -8.03 -4.09 -8.07
N LYS A 112 -8.88 -3.19 -8.56
CA LYS A 112 -8.50 -1.79 -8.74
C LYS A 112 -8.46 -1.04 -7.41
N ILE A 113 -7.42 -0.26 -7.21
CA ILE A 113 -7.25 0.58 -6.01
C ILE A 113 -8.37 1.63 -5.93
N GLU A 114 -8.82 2.15 -7.09
CA GLU A 114 -9.87 3.15 -7.20
C GLU A 114 -11.23 2.64 -6.68
N ASP A 115 -11.43 1.32 -6.63
CA ASP A 115 -12.65 0.70 -6.11
C ASP A 115 -12.61 0.51 -4.57
N ILE A 116 -11.48 0.80 -3.92
CA ILE A 116 -11.39 0.84 -2.46
C ILE A 116 -12.11 2.09 -1.96
N ARG A 117 -13.00 1.92 -1.00
CA ARG A 117 -13.81 3.01 -0.43
C ARG A 117 -13.40 3.27 1.00
N ALA A 118 -13.11 4.53 1.33
CA ALA A 118 -12.75 5.00 2.67
C ALA A 118 -13.85 5.88 3.25
N TYR A 119 -14.13 5.73 4.54
CA TYR A 119 -15.20 6.40 5.27
C TYR A 119 -14.70 6.95 6.60
N GLY A 120 -15.42 7.91 7.17
CA GLY A 120 -15.10 8.48 8.49
C GLY A 120 -13.88 9.40 8.51
N GLY A 121 -13.40 9.85 7.33
CA GLY A 121 -12.25 10.77 7.25
C GLY A 121 -10.89 10.08 7.10
N VAL A 122 -10.87 8.78 6.78
CA VAL A 122 -9.62 8.03 6.54
C VAL A 122 -8.87 8.60 5.35
N ASP A 123 -7.60 8.93 5.53
CA ASP A 123 -6.67 9.24 4.45
C ASP A 123 -6.14 7.94 3.82
N LEU A 124 -6.83 7.49 2.76
CA LEU A 124 -6.44 6.30 2.01
C LEU A 124 -5.08 6.47 1.33
N GLN A 125 -4.76 7.68 0.86
CA GLN A 125 -3.50 7.96 0.19
C GLN A 125 -2.32 7.78 1.15
N GLU A 126 -2.45 8.22 2.40
CA GLU A 126 -1.41 8.00 3.42
C GLU A 126 -1.20 6.49 3.70
N LEU A 127 -2.26 5.69 3.70
CA LEU A 127 -2.18 4.25 3.90
C LEU A 127 -1.57 3.52 2.69
N LEU A 128 -1.72 4.05 1.49
CA LEU A 128 -1.14 3.49 0.26
C LEU A 128 0.30 3.95 0.02
N ARG A 129 0.78 5.00 0.70
CA ARG A 129 2.16 5.47 0.54
C ARG A 129 3.18 4.36 0.80
N PRO A 130 4.20 4.22 -0.06
CA PRO A 130 5.25 3.24 0.14
C PRO A 130 5.96 3.41 1.49
N THR A 131 6.30 2.32 2.12
CA THR A 131 7.15 2.31 3.33
C THR A 131 8.55 2.82 3.00
N SER A 132 9.34 3.19 4.01
CA SER A 132 10.73 3.62 3.79
C SER A 132 11.57 2.56 3.06
N SER A 133 11.35 1.28 3.35
CA SER A 133 12.05 0.17 2.69
C SER A 133 11.69 0.07 1.21
N GLU A 134 10.41 0.16 0.87
CA GLU A 134 9.92 0.16 -0.51
C GLU A 134 10.46 1.38 -1.28
N ARG A 135 10.43 2.57 -0.67
CA ARG A 135 11.00 3.79 -1.26
C ARG A 135 12.49 3.63 -1.59
N TYR A 136 13.28 3.04 -0.69
CA TYR A 136 14.70 2.80 -0.96
C TYR A 136 14.91 1.77 -2.08
N SER A 137 14.04 0.77 -2.20
CA SER A 137 14.06 -0.17 -3.33
C SER A 137 13.79 0.54 -4.65
N ILE A 138 12.75 1.38 -4.70
CA ILE A 138 12.40 2.17 -5.89
C ILE A 138 13.54 3.14 -6.26
N ILE A 139 14.15 3.82 -5.29
CA ILE A 139 15.29 4.71 -5.54
C ILE A 139 16.48 3.92 -6.13
N ARG A 140 16.73 2.71 -5.65
CA ARG A 140 17.75 1.83 -6.21
C ARG A 140 17.45 1.48 -7.67
N GLU A 141 16.20 1.11 -7.97
CA GLU A 141 15.76 0.83 -9.35
C GLU A 141 16.03 2.03 -10.27
N MET A 142 15.69 3.26 -9.83
CA MET A 142 15.97 4.48 -10.58
C MET A 142 17.48 4.66 -10.83
N ILE A 143 18.31 4.43 -9.81
CA ILE A 143 19.77 4.52 -9.92
C ILE A 143 20.31 3.48 -10.88
N ASP A 144 19.82 2.24 -10.82
CA ASP A 144 20.24 1.17 -11.72
C ASP A 144 19.79 1.46 -13.16
N TYR A 145 18.58 2.01 -13.36
CA TYR A 145 18.11 2.46 -14.67
C TYR A 145 18.98 3.58 -15.23
N VAL A 146 19.26 4.64 -14.44
CA VAL A 146 20.17 5.73 -14.85
C VAL A 146 21.54 5.20 -15.31
N ARG A 147 22.05 4.18 -14.62
CA ARG A 147 23.34 3.57 -14.96
C ARG A 147 23.28 2.73 -16.22
N ASN A 148 22.26 1.89 -16.36
CA ASN A 148 22.12 0.95 -17.46
C ASN A 148 21.77 1.64 -18.78
N GLU A 149 20.89 2.65 -18.72
CA GLU A 149 20.46 3.43 -19.89
C GLU A 149 21.37 4.64 -20.17
N HIS A 150 22.45 4.80 -19.38
CA HIS A 150 23.42 5.90 -19.57
C HIS A 150 22.78 7.29 -19.50
N ILE A 151 21.78 7.46 -18.63
CA ILE A 151 21.06 8.73 -18.45
C ILE A 151 22.03 9.78 -17.88
N ILE A 152 22.19 10.90 -18.58
CA ILE A 152 23.06 12.02 -18.18
C ILE A 152 22.30 13.29 -17.85
N GLU A 153 21.01 13.34 -18.15
CA GLU A 153 20.14 14.47 -17.82
C GLU A 153 18.95 14.00 -16.96
N LEU A 154 18.61 14.79 -15.94
CA LEU A 154 17.48 14.50 -15.07
C LEU A 154 16.15 14.51 -15.84
N GLN A 155 16.04 15.34 -16.88
CA GLN A 155 14.86 15.42 -17.72
C GLN A 155 14.51 14.08 -18.34
N ASP A 156 15.50 13.34 -18.88
CA ASP A 156 15.26 12.04 -19.53
C ASP A 156 14.67 11.02 -18.54
N LEU A 157 15.13 11.05 -17.29
CA LEU A 157 14.57 10.20 -16.24
C LEU A 157 13.15 10.61 -15.85
N ILE A 158 12.86 11.91 -15.79
CA ILE A 158 11.52 12.43 -15.47
C ILE A 158 10.55 12.07 -16.59
N ASP A 159 10.93 12.24 -17.84
CA ASP A 159 10.10 11.91 -19.01
C ASP A 159 9.78 10.41 -19.03
N TYR A 160 10.76 9.56 -18.76
CA TYR A 160 10.54 8.12 -18.59
C TYR A 160 9.60 7.80 -17.41
N ALA A 161 9.80 8.45 -16.27
CA ALA A 161 8.95 8.23 -15.10
C ALA A 161 7.49 8.62 -15.35
N ILE A 162 7.26 9.69 -16.12
CA ILE A 162 5.90 10.13 -16.49
C ILE A 162 5.25 9.13 -17.45
N SER A 163 6.00 8.59 -18.42
CA SER A 163 5.43 7.71 -19.45
C SER A 163 5.24 6.26 -18.98
N GLU A 164 6.19 5.71 -18.21
CA GLU A 164 6.26 4.28 -17.92
C GLU A 164 6.12 3.93 -16.43
N ARG A 165 6.38 4.87 -15.53
CA ARG A 165 6.44 4.64 -14.08
C ARG A 165 5.73 5.75 -13.30
N TYR A 166 4.54 6.17 -13.80
CA TYR A 166 3.79 7.29 -13.25
C TYR A 166 3.32 7.07 -11.80
N ASP A 167 2.97 5.83 -11.46
CA ASP A 167 2.36 5.51 -10.16
C ASP A 167 3.37 5.33 -9.02
N ASP A 168 4.65 5.10 -9.34
CA ASP A 168 5.68 4.80 -8.33
C ASP A 168 6.91 5.72 -8.40
N TRP A 169 7.54 5.87 -9.58
CA TRP A 169 8.75 6.69 -9.71
C TRP A 169 8.45 8.17 -9.70
N PHE A 170 7.44 8.59 -10.47
CA PHE A 170 7.17 10.02 -10.64
C PHE A 170 6.79 10.72 -9.33
N PRO A 171 5.86 10.21 -8.49
CA PRO A 171 5.58 10.80 -7.17
C PRO A 171 6.80 10.84 -6.27
N LEU A 172 7.62 9.79 -6.30
CA LEU A 172 8.81 9.73 -5.45
C LEU A 172 9.90 10.71 -5.88
N LEU A 173 10.04 10.93 -7.20
CA LEU A 173 10.89 11.98 -7.74
C LEU A 173 10.39 13.36 -7.29
N CYS A 174 9.10 13.66 -7.40
CA CYS A 174 8.55 14.96 -7.00
C CYS A 174 8.72 15.24 -5.51
N ASP A 175 8.43 14.24 -4.65
CA ASP A 175 8.27 14.47 -3.21
C ASP A 175 9.57 14.37 -2.41
N SER A 176 10.56 13.57 -2.86
CA SER A 176 11.61 13.21 -1.90
C SER A 176 12.98 12.83 -2.45
N CYS A 177 13.14 12.34 -3.67
CA CYS A 177 14.44 11.82 -4.10
C CYS A 177 15.12 12.58 -5.24
N THR A 178 14.49 13.62 -5.79
CA THR A 178 15.03 14.44 -6.89
C THR A 178 16.45 14.90 -6.62
N TYR A 179 16.71 15.41 -5.41
CA TYR A 179 18.05 15.89 -5.07
C TYR A 179 19.10 14.79 -5.16
N VAL A 180 18.85 13.63 -4.55
CA VAL A 180 19.81 12.50 -4.55
C VAL A 180 20.05 11.99 -5.96
N ILE A 181 19.00 11.78 -6.73
CA ILE A 181 19.09 11.31 -8.12
C ILE A 181 19.81 12.32 -9.01
N ASN A 182 19.49 13.61 -8.90
CA ASN A 182 20.16 14.65 -9.68
C ASN A 182 21.65 14.74 -9.36
N GLN A 183 22.04 14.62 -8.08
CA GLN A 183 23.47 14.59 -7.71
C GLN A 183 24.17 13.35 -8.26
N TYR A 184 23.50 12.21 -8.29
CA TYR A 184 24.03 10.99 -8.87
C TYR A 184 24.26 11.15 -10.39
N ILE A 185 23.26 11.66 -11.14
CA ILE A 185 23.38 11.94 -12.59
C ILE A 185 24.51 12.94 -12.87
N LYS A 186 24.59 14.02 -12.11
CA LYS A 186 25.69 15.01 -12.24
C LYS A 186 27.05 14.35 -12.00
N SER A 187 27.17 13.46 -11.01
CA SER A 187 28.42 12.75 -10.72
C SER A 187 28.85 11.83 -11.87
N ILE A 188 27.90 11.13 -12.53
CA ILE A 188 28.18 10.33 -13.73
C ILE A 188 28.67 11.22 -14.86
N ARG A 189 27.98 12.32 -15.14
CA ARG A 189 28.35 13.28 -16.21
C ARG A 189 29.78 13.81 -16.03
N HIS A 190 30.19 14.08 -14.80
CA HIS A 190 31.57 14.53 -14.52
C HIS A 190 32.63 13.45 -14.70
N ARG A 191 32.27 12.16 -14.55
CA ARG A 191 33.18 11.05 -14.81
C ARG A 191 33.43 10.82 -16.31
N VAL A 192 32.44 11.13 -17.15
CA VAL A 192 32.48 10.92 -18.60
C VAL A 192 33.19 12.08 -19.33
N LYS A 193 33.52 13.17 -18.63
CA LYS A 193 34.29 14.25 -19.26
C LYS A 193 35.66 13.71 -19.67
N PRO A 194 36.02 13.76 -20.98
CA PRO A 194 37.34 13.36 -21.44
C PRO A 194 38.40 14.23 -20.76
N LYS A 195 39.49 13.62 -20.34
CA LYS A 195 40.64 14.36 -19.82
C LYS A 195 41.22 15.14 -20.98
N VAL A 196 41.08 16.45 -20.96
CA VAL A 196 41.78 17.33 -21.91
C VAL A 196 43.17 17.53 -21.36
N ASP A 197 44.19 17.20 -22.17
CA ASP A 197 45.55 17.55 -21.86
C ASP A 197 45.69 19.09 -21.89
N MET A 198 46.04 19.67 -20.75
CA MET A 198 46.09 21.12 -20.58
C MET A 198 47.26 21.77 -21.32
N GLU A 199 48.28 20.99 -21.80
CA GLU A 199 49.41 21.49 -22.55
C GLU A 199 49.20 21.37 -24.08
N THR A 200 48.56 20.32 -24.54
CA THR A 200 48.38 20.03 -25.96
C THR A 200 46.97 20.33 -26.48
N GLY A 201 45.98 20.43 -25.59
CA GLY A 201 44.56 20.59 -25.95
C GLY A 201 43.93 19.32 -26.54
N GLU A 202 44.65 18.20 -26.55
CA GLU A 202 44.15 16.93 -27.05
C GLU A 202 43.22 16.23 -26.07
N ILE A 203 42.13 15.66 -26.60
CA ILE A 203 41.18 14.87 -25.85
C ILE A 203 41.72 13.44 -25.74
N GLN A 204 42.03 12.99 -24.53
CA GLN A 204 42.35 11.58 -24.26
C GLN A 204 41.03 10.79 -24.07
N GLU A 205 40.82 9.78 -24.93
CA GLU A 205 39.71 8.83 -24.81
C GLU A 205 39.80 7.95 -23.56
#